data_882f1bc0be3c6389f9d42d7af808762f
#
_entry.id   882f1bc0be3c6389f9d42d7af808762f
#
_cell.length_a   1.000
_cell.length_b   1.000
_cell.length_c   1.000
_cell.angle_alpha   90.00
_cell.angle_beta   90.00
_cell.angle_gamma   90.00
#
_symmetry.space_group_name_H-M   'P 1'
#
loop_
_entity.id
_entity.type
_entity.pdbx_description
1 polymer ?
#
loop_
_entity_poly.entity_id
_entity_poly.type
_entity_poly.pdbx_seq_one_letter_code
_entity_poly.pdbx_strand_id
1 'polypeptide(L)'
;VLFGKLKVHATASSRLAPSAGVIITTETAKGRHDVAETRELAKTATGPLAGIRILDLTSVVFGSYATQILGDQGAEVIKIEDPGSGRGDGGDIMRWAGHVPQGAPRDLGPIFLTINRNKRSVVVDMKDPATKPLMEALIRSCEVFATSIRYEGLKRLGLAYQDVRALGPDVVYVHAAGYGSEGPYAGEPAYDDLIQSASGLADLLPRTDGNPTPRILPTLVADKVSGLFMSQAITAGLLHRERTGEGQFIEVPMLECMTSFTLVEHLYDHAFDPPIGQWAYQRVANPNRRPYQTKDGYIGLLPYTDKQWDQFFAAAGMAESFGKDPRFSDYATRGKHIQELYGLVGEVTQTKTTQEWLDLLKPLSIPVVRTARLDDLPDDPHLSAVGFFERHEHPHAGPYLAMKPPVKFTASPSNIRRHPPRLGEHTDEVWAELGLKRN
;
A
#
# COMPACT_ATOMS: atom_id res chain seq x y z
N VAL A 1 -7.04 36.98 -16.72
CA VAL A 1 -7.43 38.40 -16.68
C VAL A 1 -8.56 38.57 -15.69
N LEU A 2 -8.38 39.56 -14.81
CA LEU A 2 -9.28 40.16 -13.81
C LEU A 2 -9.36 39.50 -12.43
N PHE A 3 -8.52 40.03 -11.54
CA PHE A 3 -8.70 40.02 -10.09
C PHE A 3 -9.66 41.17 -9.67
N GLY A 4 -10.76 40.81 -9.00
CA GLY A 4 -11.65 41.73 -8.30
C GLY A 4 -11.38 41.73 -6.80
N LYS A 5 -10.91 42.83 -6.25
CA LYS A 5 -10.74 43.08 -4.81
C LYS A 5 -12.09 43.30 -4.14
N LEU A 6 -12.43 42.49 -3.10
CA LEU A 6 -13.52 42.82 -2.16
C LEU A 6 -12.94 43.49 -0.91
N LYS A 7 -13.38 44.68 -0.63
CA LYS A 7 -13.12 45.43 0.62
C LYS A 7 -14.12 44.96 1.69
N VAL A 8 -13.61 44.60 2.85
CA VAL A 8 -14.42 44.34 4.06
C VAL A 8 -14.53 45.64 4.84
N HIS A 9 -15.75 46.11 5.07
CA HIS A 9 -16.05 47.16 6.04
C HIS A 9 -16.45 46.51 7.36
N ALA A 10 -15.72 46.85 8.43
CA ALA A 10 -16.10 46.55 9.81
C ALA A 10 -17.06 47.64 10.34
N THR A 11 -18.14 47.22 10.95
CA THR A 11 -18.92 48.04 11.88
C THR A 11 -19.17 47.27 13.16
N ALA A 12 -18.97 47.96 14.26
CA ALA A 12 -18.97 47.46 15.64
C ALA A 12 -20.37 47.42 16.28
N SER A 13 -20.42 46.65 17.34
CA SER A 13 -21.24 46.80 18.57
C SER A 13 -22.70 46.36 18.58
N SER A 14 -22.96 45.28 19.38
CA SER A 14 -23.82 45.45 20.59
C SER A 14 -23.78 44.17 21.44
N ARG A 15 -23.65 44.38 22.74
CA ARG A 15 -23.65 43.37 23.83
C ARG A 15 -25.03 42.76 24.01
N LEU A 16 -25.16 41.46 24.21
CA LEU A 16 -26.28 40.82 24.93
C LEU A 16 -25.75 39.68 25.82
N ALA A 17 -26.32 39.61 27.00
CA ALA A 17 -25.94 38.77 28.15
C ALA A 17 -26.23 37.25 27.97
N PRO A 18 -25.69 36.36 28.82
CA PRO A 18 -25.70 34.92 28.62
C PRO A 18 -27.04 34.31 29.08
N SER A 19 -27.67 33.51 28.23
CA SER A 19 -28.78 32.63 28.57
C SER A 19 -28.23 31.26 29.03
N ALA A 20 -28.84 30.74 30.11
CA ALA A 20 -28.53 29.52 30.81
C ALA A 20 -28.40 28.29 29.90
N GLY A 21 -27.23 27.64 29.94
CA GLY A 21 -27.00 26.36 29.28
C GLY A 21 -27.73 25.23 30.00
N VAL A 22 -28.49 24.46 29.23
CA VAL A 22 -28.99 23.15 29.63
C VAL A 22 -27.82 22.17 29.60
N ILE A 23 -27.43 21.67 30.78
CA ILE A 23 -26.47 20.57 30.89
C ILE A 23 -27.21 19.28 30.59
N ILE A 24 -26.99 18.73 29.40
CA ILE A 24 -27.38 17.34 29.10
C ILE A 24 -26.19 16.46 29.52
N THR A 25 -26.33 15.85 30.71
CA THR A 25 -25.39 14.81 31.15
C THR A 25 -25.68 13.52 30.38
N THR A 26 -24.88 13.19 29.43
CA THR A 26 -24.88 11.86 28.78
C THR A 26 -24.04 10.89 29.61
N GLU A 27 -24.68 10.00 30.30
CA GLU A 27 -24.08 8.92 31.12
C GLU A 27 -23.50 7.74 30.32
N THR A 28 -23.19 7.90 29.06
CA THR A 28 -22.64 6.83 28.18
C THR A 28 -21.13 6.84 27.96
N ALA A 29 -20.38 7.76 28.60
CA ALA A 29 -18.95 7.86 28.42
C ALA A 29 -18.09 7.11 29.48
N LYS A 30 -18.69 6.57 30.53
CA LYS A 30 -17.93 6.00 31.66
C LYS A 30 -17.30 4.62 31.42
N GLY A 31 -17.71 3.85 30.41
CA GLY A 31 -17.20 2.49 30.18
C GLY A 31 -15.88 2.42 29.38
N ARG A 32 -15.49 3.51 28.72
CA ARG A 32 -14.27 3.53 27.87
C ARG A 32 -13.02 4.15 28.52
N HIS A 33 -13.18 4.96 29.58
CA HIS A 33 -12.04 5.57 30.26
C HIS A 33 -11.21 4.59 31.08
N ASP A 34 -11.79 3.53 31.62
CA ASP A 34 -11.08 2.55 32.45
C ASP A 34 -10.21 1.56 31.63
N VAL A 35 -10.50 1.37 30.33
CA VAL A 35 -9.68 0.55 29.40
C VAL A 35 -8.44 1.33 28.91
N ALA A 36 -8.47 2.66 28.97
CA ALA A 36 -7.38 3.51 28.50
C ALA A 36 -6.17 3.53 29.46
N GLU A 37 -6.36 3.23 30.74
CA GLU A 37 -5.25 3.24 31.74
C GLU A 37 -4.31 2.03 31.60
N THR A 38 -4.73 0.92 31.01
CA THR A 38 -3.91 -0.29 30.80
C THR A 38 -3.08 -0.29 29.52
N ARG A 39 -3.17 0.76 28.68
CA ARG A 39 -2.40 0.85 27.42
C ARG A 39 -1.00 1.43 27.62
N GLU A 40 -0.14 0.75 28.34
CA GLU A 40 1.25 1.23 28.57
C GLU A 40 2.07 1.33 27.26
N LEU A 41 1.76 0.54 26.25
CA LEU A 41 2.38 0.54 24.91
C LEU A 41 1.87 1.64 23.98
N ALA A 42 0.68 2.18 24.21
CA ALA A 42 0.17 3.36 23.50
C ALA A 42 0.99 4.63 23.81
N LYS A 43 1.70 4.66 24.95
CA LYS A 43 2.56 5.80 25.34
C LYS A 43 3.84 5.93 24.52
N THR A 44 4.27 4.89 23.79
CA THR A 44 5.48 4.91 22.96
C THR A 44 5.20 5.07 21.47
N ALA A 45 3.95 4.93 21.04
CA ALA A 45 3.55 5.11 19.65
C ALA A 45 3.49 6.61 19.29
N THR A 46 4.27 7.01 18.28
CA THR A 46 4.40 8.41 17.87
C THR A 46 3.70 8.72 16.54
N GLY A 47 3.21 7.71 15.82
CA GLY A 47 2.59 7.84 14.50
C GLY A 47 1.19 8.51 14.55
N PRO A 48 0.65 8.95 13.39
CA PRO A 48 -0.64 9.63 13.30
C PRO A 48 -1.84 8.75 13.75
N LEU A 49 -1.66 7.44 13.83
CA LEU A 49 -2.68 6.47 14.28
C LEU A 49 -2.41 5.96 15.70
N ALA A 50 -1.57 6.65 16.48
CA ALA A 50 -1.35 6.30 17.88
C ALA A 50 -2.68 6.29 18.66
N GLY A 51 -2.92 5.21 19.42
CA GLY A 51 -4.16 5.00 20.17
C GLY A 51 -5.27 4.26 19.41
N ILE A 52 -5.12 4.03 18.11
CA ILE A 52 -6.03 3.20 17.31
C ILE A 52 -5.62 1.73 17.45
N ARG A 53 -6.59 0.86 17.76
CA ARG A 53 -6.42 -0.61 17.78
C ARG A 53 -7.10 -1.23 16.56
N ILE A 54 -6.35 -2.06 15.85
CA ILE A 54 -6.79 -2.80 14.66
C ILE A 54 -6.77 -4.29 15.01
N LEU A 55 -7.93 -4.94 14.92
CA LEU A 55 -8.04 -6.39 14.96
C LEU A 55 -7.84 -6.94 13.55
N ASP A 56 -6.73 -7.62 13.32
CA ASP A 56 -6.26 -8.06 12.00
C ASP A 56 -6.49 -9.56 11.82
N LEU A 57 -7.54 -9.93 11.07
CA LEU A 57 -7.86 -11.30 10.63
C LEU A 57 -7.50 -11.48 9.15
N THR A 58 -6.44 -10.82 8.69
CA THR A 58 -5.97 -10.95 7.30
C THR A 58 -4.81 -11.94 7.20
N SER A 59 -4.59 -12.47 6.01
CA SER A 59 -3.48 -13.37 5.70
C SER A 59 -2.91 -13.07 4.31
N VAL A 60 -1.80 -13.72 3.97
CA VAL A 60 -1.06 -13.51 2.72
C VAL A 60 -0.51 -12.08 2.68
N VAL A 61 -0.57 -11.37 1.53
CA VAL A 61 0.07 -10.05 1.39
C VAL A 61 -0.93 -8.92 1.46
N PHE A 62 -2.04 -8.98 0.77
CA PHE A 62 -3.01 -7.89 0.63
C PHE A 62 -3.31 -7.18 1.95
N GLY A 63 -4.02 -7.84 2.85
CA GLY A 63 -4.43 -7.24 4.12
C GLY A 63 -3.28 -7.09 5.11
N SER A 64 -2.34 -8.05 5.13
CA SER A 64 -1.20 -7.99 6.04
C SER A 64 -0.28 -6.81 5.75
N TYR A 65 -0.10 -6.44 4.47
CA TYR A 65 0.65 -5.25 4.07
C TYR A 65 -0.09 -3.96 4.47
N ALA A 66 -1.41 -3.90 4.27
CA ALA A 66 -2.22 -2.77 4.68
C ALA A 66 -2.13 -2.51 6.19
N THR A 67 -2.32 -3.55 7.00
CA THR A 67 -2.29 -3.43 8.47
C THR A 67 -0.88 -3.15 9.00
N GLN A 68 0.19 -3.62 8.32
CA GLN A 68 1.56 -3.20 8.65
C GLN A 68 1.78 -1.71 8.42
N ILE A 69 1.34 -1.14 7.29
CA ILE A 69 1.45 0.31 7.02
C ILE A 69 0.82 1.11 8.16
N LEU A 70 -0.37 0.70 8.60
CA LEU A 70 -1.06 1.36 9.71
C LEU A 70 -0.35 1.14 11.06
N GLY A 71 0.22 -0.04 11.26
CA GLY A 71 1.10 -0.33 12.40
C GLY A 71 2.33 0.57 12.42
N ASP A 72 3.00 0.77 11.29
CA ASP A 72 4.13 1.70 11.15
C ASP A 72 3.72 3.16 11.47
N GLN A 73 2.47 3.52 11.19
CA GLN A 73 1.86 4.81 11.49
C GLN A 73 1.34 4.93 12.94
N GLY A 74 1.64 3.97 13.80
CA GLY A 74 1.35 4.05 15.23
C GLY A 74 0.16 3.23 15.72
N ALA A 75 -0.65 2.64 14.83
CA ALA A 75 -1.74 1.78 15.26
C ALA A 75 -1.22 0.54 16.03
N GLU A 76 -1.98 0.10 17.02
CA GLU A 76 -1.79 -1.18 17.67
C GLU A 76 -2.49 -2.26 16.84
N VAL A 77 -1.74 -3.14 16.22
CA VAL A 77 -2.27 -4.22 15.38
C VAL A 77 -2.19 -5.54 16.11
N ILE A 78 -3.35 -6.16 16.38
CA ILE A 78 -3.48 -7.50 16.95
C ILE A 78 -3.88 -8.45 15.83
N LYS A 79 -2.90 -9.28 15.40
CA LYS A 79 -3.10 -10.27 14.34
C LYS A 79 -3.62 -11.57 14.97
N ILE A 80 -4.85 -11.94 14.57
CA ILE A 80 -5.48 -13.19 14.99
C ILE A 80 -5.13 -14.29 14.01
N GLU A 81 -4.63 -15.39 14.53
CA GLU A 81 -4.11 -16.49 13.74
C GLU A 81 -4.65 -17.85 14.21
N ASP A 82 -4.85 -18.74 13.27
CA ASP A 82 -5.31 -20.12 13.52
C ASP A 82 -4.17 -20.93 14.16
N PRO A 83 -4.46 -21.83 15.12
CA PRO A 83 -3.43 -22.69 15.72
C PRO A 83 -2.83 -23.72 14.74
N GLY A 84 -3.48 -23.93 13.59
CA GLY A 84 -3.10 -24.96 12.64
C GLY A 84 -3.48 -26.36 13.07
N SER A 85 -2.99 -27.35 12.34
CA SER A 85 -3.25 -28.77 12.60
C SER A 85 -2.28 -29.42 13.60
N GLY A 86 -1.38 -28.65 14.20
CA GLY A 86 -0.28 -29.14 15.04
C GLY A 86 0.92 -29.67 14.24
N ARG A 87 0.91 -29.54 12.92
CA ARG A 87 2.00 -29.96 12.02
C ARG A 87 2.99 -28.83 11.68
N GLY A 88 2.93 -27.70 12.38
CA GLY A 88 3.72 -26.51 12.06
C GLY A 88 3.17 -25.76 10.85
N ASP A 89 1.86 -25.68 10.72
CA ASP A 89 1.11 -25.10 9.61
C ASP A 89 0.11 -24.02 10.08
N GLY A 90 0.23 -23.57 11.33
CA GLY A 90 -0.65 -22.56 11.90
C GLY A 90 -0.33 -21.13 11.43
N GLY A 91 -1.30 -20.25 11.61
CA GLY A 91 -1.18 -18.82 11.33
C GLY A 91 -1.21 -18.46 9.85
N ASP A 92 -0.61 -17.34 9.55
CA ASP A 92 -0.50 -16.84 8.18
C ASP A 92 0.43 -17.73 7.35
N ILE A 93 -0.03 -18.15 6.17
CA ILE A 93 0.76 -19.00 5.26
C ILE A 93 2.12 -18.39 4.90
N MET A 94 2.27 -17.07 4.91
CA MET A 94 3.54 -16.39 4.63
C MET A 94 4.60 -16.66 5.70
N ARG A 95 4.23 -17.16 6.89
CA ARG A 95 5.17 -17.63 7.90
C ARG A 95 6.04 -18.77 7.39
N TRP A 96 5.48 -19.62 6.52
CA TRP A 96 6.09 -20.84 6.04
C TRP A 96 6.69 -20.73 4.63
N ALA A 97 6.48 -19.58 3.97
CA ALA A 97 6.99 -19.31 2.63
C ALA A 97 8.48 -18.93 2.65
N GLY A 98 9.29 -19.63 1.88
CA GLY A 98 10.72 -19.40 1.73
C GLY A 98 11.59 -20.12 2.77
N HIS A 99 12.84 -19.68 2.90
CA HIS A 99 13.83 -20.26 3.77
C HIS A 99 14.11 -19.36 4.97
N VAL A 100 14.40 -19.96 6.11
CA VAL A 100 14.86 -19.26 7.32
C VAL A 100 16.32 -19.62 7.61
N PRO A 101 17.08 -18.77 8.33
CA PRO A 101 18.43 -19.10 8.75
C PRO A 101 18.48 -20.40 9.56
N GLN A 102 19.61 -21.11 9.51
CA GLN A 102 19.80 -22.32 10.30
C GLN A 102 19.67 -22.01 11.79
N GLY A 103 18.82 -22.75 12.50
CA GLY A 103 18.54 -22.52 13.93
C GLY A 103 17.43 -21.50 14.21
N ALA A 104 16.99 -20.73 13.21
CA ALA A 104 15.85 -19.84 13.39
C ALA A 104 14.51 -20.60 13.36
N PRO A 105 13.49 -20.10 14.07
CA PRO A 105 12.14 -20.66 14.01
C PRO A 105 11.56 -20.65 12.59
N ARG A 106 10.93 -21.76 12.20
CA ARG A 106 10.37 -21.92 10.85
C ARG A 106 9.18 -21.00 10.54
N ASP A 107 8.52 -20.47 11.56
CA ASP A 107 7.36 -19.58 11.48
C ASP A 107 7.71 -18.10 11.21
N LEU A 108 8.97 -17.80 10.86
CA LEU A 108 9.47 -16.48 10.53
C LEU A 108 9.96 -16.39 9.07
N GLY A 109 9.16 -16.87 8.14
CA GLY A 109 9.48 -16.82 6.70
C GLY A 109 9.74 -15.38 6.20
N PRO A 110 10.59 -15.20 5.16
CA PRO A 110 11.07 -13.89 4.73
C PRO A 110 9.95 -12.92 4.30
N ILE A 111 8.88 -13.40 3.67
CA ILE A 111 7.75 -12.55 3.30
C ILE A 111 7.01 -12.10 4.57
N PHE A 112 6.79 -13.03 5.52
CA PHE A 112 6.17 -12.68 6.79
C PHE A 112 6.95 -11.60 7.55
N LEU A 113 8.28 -11.69 7.56
CA LEU A 113 9.16 -10.69 8.16
C LEU A 113 9.00 -9.29 7.56
N THR A 114 8.71 -9.20 6.25
CA THR A 114 8.62 -7.90 5.58
C THR A 114 7.27 -7.21 5.70
N ILE A 115 6.19 -7.94 6.08
CA ILE A 115 4.82 -7.41 6.09
C ILE A 115 4.08 -7.55 7.43
N ASN A 116 4.76 -7.98 8.52
CA ASN A 116 4.09 -8.20 9.81
C ASN A 116 4.81 -7.57 11.02
N ARG A 117 5.74 -6.63 10.79
CA ARG A 117 6.31 -5.84 11.88
C ARG A 117 5.23 -4.96 12.53
N ASN A 118 5.49 -4.49 13.74
CA ASN A 118 4.57 -3.67 14.53
C ASN A 118 3.23 -4.36 14.87
N LYS A 119 3.17 -5.70 14.74
CA LYS A 119 1.98 -6.48 15.10
C LYS A 119 2.24 -7.31 16.36
N ARG A 120 1.15 -7.67 17.05
CA ARG A 120 1.09 -8.67 18.11
C ARG A 120 0.36 -9.88 17.55
N SER A 121 0.96 -11.07 17.61
CA SER A 121 0.33 -12.32 17.16
C SER A 121 -0.40 -12.99 18.31
N VAL A 122 -1.67 -13.31 18.10
CA VAL A 122 -2.54 -14.00 19.05
C VAL A 122 -3.16 -15.20 18.36
N VAL A 123 -2.92 -16.39 18.89
CA VAL A 123 -3.50 -17.63 18.39
C VAL A 123 -4.89 -17.85 18.99
N VAL A 124 -5.87 -18.00 18.09
CA VAL A 124 -7.26 -18.24 18.45
C VAL A 124 -7.85 -19.31 17.54
N ASP A 125 -8.26 -20.43 18.09
CA ASP A 125 -9.14 -21.37 17.36
C ASP A 125 -10.56 -20.80 17.33
N MET A 126 -10.91 -20.09 16.28
CA MET A 126 -12.24 -19.49 16.13
C MET A 126 -13.39 -20.50 16.01
N LYS A 127 -13.08 -21.80 15.90
CA LYS A 127 -14.07 -22.90 15.90
C LYS A 127 -14.32 -23.43 17.31
N ASP A 128 -13.42 -23.17 18.24
CA ASP A 128 -13.57 -23.57 19.64
C ASP A 128 -14.47 -22.55 20.39
N PRO A 129 -15.64 -22.95 20.91
CA PRO A 129 -16.51 -22.07 21.67
C PRO A 129 -15.85 -21.43 22.90
N ALA A 130 -14.81 -22.06 23.45
CA ALA A 130 -14.06 -21.53 24.60
C ALA A 130 -13.30 -20.25 24.29
N THR A 131 -12.98 -19.99 23.02
CA THR A 131 -12.29 -18.76 22.59
C THR A 131 -13.23 -17.59 22.26
N LYS A 132 -14.54 -17.85 22.21
CA LYS A 132 -15.54 -16.81 21.90
C LYS A 132 -15.49 -15.59 22.84
N PRO A 133 -15.37 -15.74 24.18
CA PRO A 133 -15.24 -14.58 25.07
C PRO A 133 -14.04 -13.69 24.75
N LEU A 134 -12.91 -14.27 24.33
CA LEU A 134 -11.73 -13.54 23.91
C LEU A 134 -12.02 -12.72 22.63
N MET A 135 -12.62 -13.37 21.62
CA MET A 135 -12.95 -12.67 20.37
C MET A 135 -13.93 -11.53 20.59
N GLU A 136 -14.96 -11.73 21.42
CA GLU A 136 -15.89 -10.66 21.78
C GLU A 136 -15.20 -9.49 22.52
N ALA A 137 -14.30 -9.79 23.46
CA ALA A 137 -13.54 -8.76 24.17
C ALA A 137 -12.60 -7.99 23.24
N LEU A 138 -11.93 -8.68 22.32
CA LEU A 138 -11.07 -8.08 21.29
C LEU A 138 -11.89 -7.14 20.38
N ILE A 139 -13.06 -7.59 19.90
CA ILE A 139 -13.94 -6.78 19.06
C ILE A 139 -14.41 -5.52 19.80
N ARG A 140 -14.80 -5.64 21.08
CA ARG A 140 -15.20 -4.48 21.89
C ARG A 140 -14.07 -3.48 22.14
N SER A 141 -12.83 -3.93 22.06
CA SER A 141 -11.63 -3.13 22.34
C SER A 141 -11.01 -2.48 21.11
N CYS A 142 -11.48 -2.77 19.88
CA CYS A 142 -10.87 -2.28 18.66
C CYS A 142 -11.70 -1.18 17.98
N GLU A 143 -11.04 -0.27 17.30
CA GLU A 143 -11.63 0.73 16.40
C GLU A 143 -11.83 0.18 15.00
N VAL A 144 -10.97 -0.76 14.59
CA VAL A 144 -10.99 -1.36 13.25
C VAL A 144 -11.00 -2.88 13.35
N PHE A 145 -11.90 -3.50 12.61
CA PHE A 145 -11.93 -4.93 12.34
C PHE A 145 -11.60 -5.17 10.88
N ALA A 146 -10.43 -5.74 10.61
CA ALA A 146 -9.91 -5.97 9.25
C ALA A 146 -9.83 -7.47 8.98
N THR A 147 -10.39 -7.93 7.86
CA THR A 147 -10.42 -9.36 7.54
C THR A 147 -10.31 -9.64 6.05
N SER A 148 -9.61 -10.74 5.69
CA SER A 148 -9.59 -11.32 4.34
C SER A 148 -10.29 -12.69 4.27
N ILE A 149 -10.95 -13.10 5.33
CA ILE A 149 -11.75 -14.33 5.36
C ILE A 149 -12.97 -14.14 4.45
N ARG A 150 -13.24 -15.12 3.58
CA ARG A 150 -14.43 -15.09 2.71
C ARG A 150 -15.70 -14.89 3.51
N TYR A 151 -16.62 -14.07 3.00
CA TYR A 151 -17.78 -13.60 3.75
C TYR A 151 -18.67 -14.72 4.29
N GLU A 152 -18.85 -15.81 3.53
CA GLU A 152 -19.57 -17.00 4.01
C GLU A 152 -18.85 -17.72 5.17
N GLY A 153 -17.54 -17.64 5.24
CA GLY A 153 -16.75 -18.09 6.39
C GLY A 153 -17.00 -17.24 7.62
N LEU A 154 -17.02 -15.93 7.45
CA LEU A 154 -17.32 -14.96 8.52
C LEU A 154 -18.72 -15.16 9.10
N LYS A 155 -19.74 -15.38 8.26
CA LYS A 155 -21.09 -15.73 8.73
C LYS A 155 -21.11 -16.99 9.62
N ARG A 156 -20.42 -18.05 9.20
CA ARG A 156 -20.35 -19.28 9.99
C ARG A 156 -19.62 -19.11 11.33
N LEU A 157 -18.67 -18.17 11.39
CA LEU A 157 -17.92 -17.86 12.60
C LEU A 157 -18.63 -16.85 13.51
N GLY A 158 -19.76 -16.26 13.09
CA GLY A 158 -20.42 -15.17 13.81
C GLY A 158 -19.57 -13.89 13.84
N LEU A 159 -18.83 -13.63 12.76
CA LEU A 159 -17.93 -12.49 12.57
C LEU A 159 -18.28 -11.66 11.33
N ALA A 160 -19.51 -11.81 10.79
CA ALA A 160 -20.01 -10.93 9.76
C ALA A 160 -20.21 -9.51 10.30
N TYR A 161 -20.33 -8.52 9.42
CA TYR A 161 -20.44 -7.12 9.83
C TYR A 161 -21.49 -6.86 10.93
N GLN A 162 -22.66 -7.44 10.79
CA GLN A 162 -23.74 -7.24 11.78
C GLN A 162 -23.40 -7.83 13.16
N ASP A 163 -22.71 -8.98 13.18
CA ASP A 163 -22.26 -9.63 14.41
C ASP A 163 -21.22 -8.77 15.13
N VAL A 164 -20.22 -8.28 14.38
CA VAL A 164 -19.17 -7.43 14.93
C VAL A 164 -19.71 -6.07 15.37
N ARG A 165 -20.59 -5.46 14.57
CA ARG A 165 -21.26 -4.19 14.91
C ARG A 165 -22.11 -4.28 16.18
N ALA A 166 -22.73 -5.43 16.43
CA ALA A 166 -23.50 -5.63 17.67
C ALA A 166 -22.61 -5.56 18.93
N LEU A 167 -21.32 -5.89 18.80
CA LEU A 167 -20.35 -5.82 19.89
C LEU A 167 -19.60 -4.48 19.97
N GLY A 168 -19.35 -3.85 18.81
CA GLY A 168 -18.71 -2.54 18.65
C GLY A 168 -19.49 -1.67 17.67
N PRO A 169 -20.51 -0.91 18.12
CA PRO A 169 -21.45 -0.21 17.23
C PRO A 169 -20.81 0.82 16.29
N ASP A 170 -19.66 1.34 16.67
CA ASP A 170 -18.88 2.34 15.92
C ASP A 170 -17.61 1.77 15.27
N VAL A 171 -17.53 0.45 15.11
CA VAL A 171 -16.40 -0.22 14.47
C VAL A 171 -16.30 0.11 12.97
N VAL A 172 -15.10 0.39 12.50
CA VAL A 172 -14.77 0.42 11.08
C VAL A 172 -14.46 -1.02 10.66
N TYR A 173 -15.42 -1.66 10.01
CA TYR A 173 -15.29 -3.03 9.54
C TYR A 173 -14.77 -3.05 8.10
N VAL A 174 -13.62 -3.67 7.84
CA VAL A 174 -13.00 -3.68 6.51
C VAL A 174 -12.81 -5.10 6.01
N HIS A 175 -13.45 -5.38 4.88
CA HIS A 175 -13.39 -6.67 4.21
C HIS A 175 -12.51 -6.58 2.96
N ALA A 176 -11.36 -7.24 3.01
CA ALA A 176 -10.46 -7.45 1.88
C ALA A 176 -11.00 -8.61 1.04
N ALA A 177 -11.68 -8.31 -0.06
CA ALA A 177 -12.31 -9.26 -0.94
C ALA A 177 -11.52 -9.45 -2.25
N GLY A 178 -11.63 -10.59 -2.88
CA GLY A 178 -11.09 -10.80 -4.23
C GLY A 178 -11.87 -10.04 -5.30
N TYR A 179 -13.19 -10.05 -5.16
CA TYR A 179 -14.17 -9.46 -6.07
C TYR A 179 -15.25 -8.76 -5.29
N GLY A 180 -15.85 -7.72 -5.85
CA GLY A 180 -16.97 -7.01 -5.24
C GLY A 180 -18.19 -7.90 -5.02
N SER A 181 -18.85 -7.70 -3.89
CA SER A 181 -19.97 -8.55 -3.43
C SER A 181 -21.23 -8.44 -4.29
N GLU A 182 -21.37 -7.39 -5.11
CA GLU A 182 -22.51 -7.18 -6.01
C GLU A 182 -22.31 -7.83 -7.38
N GLY A 183 -21.11 -8.33 -7.69
CA GLY A 183 -20.77 -8.89 -8.98
C GLY A 183 -20.93 -10.42 -9.06
N PRO A 184 -20.91 -10.98 -10.29
CA PRO A 184 -21.08 -12.42 -10.50
C PRO A 184 -19.93 -13.28 -9.95
N TYR A 185 -18.77 -12.69 -9.63
CA TYR A 185 -17.63 -13.40 -9.07
C TYR A 185 -17.57 -13.32 -7.53
N ALA A 186 -18.62 -12.81 -6.90
CA ALA A 186 -18.68 -12.66 -5.44
C ALA A 186 -18.38 -13.99 -4.72
N GLY A 187 -17.41 -13.97 -3.81
CA GLY A 187 -17.00 -15.13 -3.01
C GLY A 187 -16.09 -16.15 -3.73
N GLU A 188 -15.75 -15.94 -4.99
CA GLU A 188 -14.76 -16.78 -5.67
C GLU A 188 -13.37 -16.63 -5.07
N PRO A 189 -12.52 -17.68 -5.14
CA PRO A 189 -11.12 -17.58 -4.72
C PRO A 189 -10.34 -16.58 -5.58
N ALA A 190 -9.55 -15.72 -4.94
CA ALA A 190 -8.69 -14.77 -5.61
C ALA A 190 -7.27 -14.82 -5.01
N TYR A 191 -6.28 -14.68 -5.89
CA TYR A 191 -4.88 -14.47 -5.57
C TYR A 191 -4.29 -13.49 -6.58
N ASP A 192 -3.14 -12.93 -6.29
CA ASP A 192 -2.46 -11.91 -7.09
C ASP A 192 -2.44 -12.23 -8.60
N ASP A 193 -1.95 -13.41 -8.97
CA ASP A 193 -1.81 -13.83 -10.39
C ASP A 193 -3.16 -13.87 -11.12
N LEU A 194 -4.22 -14.29 -10.44
CA LEU A 194 -5.58 -14.33 -11.01
C LEU A 194 -6.10 -12.92 -11.23
N ILE A 195 -5.84 -12.02 -10.30
CA ILE A 195 -6.28 -10.62 -10.42
C ILE A 195 -5.45 -9.87 -11.45
N GLN A 196 -4.14 -10.10 -11.55
CA GLN A 196 -3.33 -9.56 -12.66
C GLN A 196 -3.91 -10.00 -14.02
N SER A 197 -4.33 -11.25 -14.12
CA SER A 197 -4.92 -11.81 -15.35
C SER A 197 -6.29 -11.22 -15.65
N ALA A 198 -7.13 -11.03 -14.63
CA ALA A 198 -8.52 -10.56 -14.81
C ALA A 198 -8.65 -9.04 -14.99
N SER A 199 -7.70 -8.25 -14.46
CA SER A 199 -7.75 -6.78 -14.48
C SER A 199 -7.22 -6.13 -15.76
N GLY A 200 -6.83 -6.92 -16.75
CA GLY A 200 -6.23 -6.44 -18.00
C GLY A 200 -4.72 -6.14 -17.90
N LEU A 201 -4.11 -6.25 -16.72
CA LEU A 201 -2.67 -5.99 -16.53
C LEU A 201 -1.81 -6.96 -17.37
N ALA A 202 -2.17 -8.24 -17.42
CA ALA A 202 -1.46 -9.25 -18.18
C ALA A 202 -1.49 -9.04 -19.71
N ASP A 203 -2.41 -8.22 -20.22
CA ASP A 203 -2.54 -7.84 -21.63
C ASP A 203 -1.63 -6.65 -22.03
N LEU A 204 -1.08 -5.90 -21.06
CA LEU A 204 -0.28 -4.71 -21.38
C LEU A 204 1.07 -5.05 -22.05
N LEU A 205 1.74 -6.11 -21.63
CA LEU A 205 3.00 -6.53 -22.26
C LEU A 205 2.80 -6.98 -23.71
N PRO A 206 1.80 -7.81 -24.04
CA PRO A 206 1.44 -8.10 -25.44
C PRO A 206 1.20 -6.86 -26.29
N ARG A 207 0.48 -5.88 -25.77
CA ARG A 207 0.24 -4.60 -26.47
C ARG A 207 1.51 -3.77 -26.63
N THR A 208 2.50 -3.98 -25.76
CA THR A 208 3.74 -3.20 -25.76
C THR A 208 4.76 -3.78 -26.73
N ASP A 209 5.02 -5.08 -26.70
CA ASP A 209 6.14 -5.70 -27.42
C ASP A 209 5.73 -6.59 -28.61
N GLY A 210 4.42 -6.72 -28.86
CA GLY A 210 3.86 -7.50 -29.95
C GLY A 210 3.93 -9.03 -29.79
N ASN A 211 4.44 -9.53 -28.66
CA ASN A 211 4.34 -10.94 -28.30
C ASN A 211 2.91 -11.21 -27.78
N PRO A 212 2.07 -11.98 -28.47
CA PRO A 212 0.66 -12.13 -28.14
C PRO A 212 0.37 -12.90 -26.83
N THR A 213 1.39 -13.48 -26.21
CA THR A 213 1.23 -14.26 -24.99
C THR A 213 0.97 -13.34 -23.79
N PRO A 214 -0.19 -13.44 -23.09
CA PRO A 214 -0.40 -12.70 -21.84
C PRO A 214 0.65 -13.06 -20.78
N ARG A 215 1.10 -12.07 -20.03
CA ARG A 215 2.17 -12.25 -19.03
C ARG A 215 1.88 -11.45 -17.78
N ILE A 216 2.01 -12.08 -16.64
CA ILE A 216 1.96 -11.40 -15.34
C ILE A 216 3.30 -10.73 -15.03
N LEU A 217 3.28 -9.69 -14.23
CA LEU A 217 4.48 -9.08 -13.68
C LEU A 217 5.03 -10.00 -12.56
N PRO A 218 6.34 -10.23 -12.49
CA PRO A 218 6.94 -11.12 -11.48
C PRO A 218 7.02 -10.43 -10.09
N THR A 219 5.89 -9.92 -9.62
CA THR A 219 5.75 -9.26 -8.32
C THR A 219 4.27 -9.29 -7.91
N LEU A 220 3.99 -9.41 -6.61
CA LEU A 220 2.65 -9.40 -6.05
C LEU A 220 2.02 -8.00 -6.12
N VAL A 221 1.79 -7.51 -7.34
CA VAL A 221 1.37 -6.12 -7.58
C VAL A 221 -0.09 -5.91 -7.23
N ALA A 222 -0.98 -6.89 -7.50
CA ALA A 222 -2.38 -6.78 -7.19
C ALA A 222 -2.62 -6.76 -5.67
N ASP A 223 -1.94 -7.63 -4.93
CA ASP A 223 -1.95 -7.63 -3.46
C ASP A 223 -1.48 -6.28 -2.89
N LYS A 224 -0.34 -5.78 -3.37
CA LYS A 224 0.26 -4.54 -2.84
C LYS A 224 -0.59 -3.31 -3.17
N VAL A 225 -1.09 -3.19 -4.40
CA VAL A 225 -1.98 -2.09 -4.80
C VAL A 225 -3.26 -2.12 -3.97
N SER A 226 -3.91 -3.27 -3.87
CA SER A 226 -5.12 -3.41 -3.04
C SER A 226 -4.84 -3.16 -1.56
N GLY A 227 -3.65 -3.53 -1.07
CA GLY A 227 -3.20 -3.21 0.29
C GLY A 227 -3.06 -1.71 0.54
N LEU A 228 -2.57 -0.94 -0.45
CA LEU A 228 -2.54 0.51 -0.38
C LEU A 228 -3.96 1.10 -0.37
N PHE A 229 -4.86 0.63 -1.24
CA PHE A 229 -6.28 1.02 -1.19
C PHE A 229 -6.91 0.71 0.16
N MET A 230 -6.65 -0.47 0.73
CA MET A 230 -7.18 -0.87 2.02
C MET A 230 -6.67 0.02 3.16
N SER A 231 -5.39 0.34 3.18
CA SER A 231 -4.82 1.23 4.22
C SER A 231 -5.41 2.64 4.13
N GLN A 232 -5.61 3.17 2.93
CA GLN A 232 -6.27 4.44 2.67
C GLN A 232 -7.75 4.39 3.08
N ALA A 233 -8.48 3.31 2.75
CA ALA A 233 -9.88 3.13 3.08
C ALA A 233 -10.11 3.04 4.61
N ILE A 234 -9.22 2.33 5.34
CA ILE A 234 -9.25 2.28 6.81
C ILE A 234 -9.05 3.69 7.39
N THR A 235 -8.06 4.44 6.89
CA THR A 235 -7.82 5.82 7.37
C THR A 235 -9.00 6.75 7.10
N ALA A 236 -9.63 6.64 5.92
CA ALA A 236 -10.84 7.39 5.59
C ALA A 236 -12.03 6.99 6.48
N GLY A 237 -12.19 5.70 6.76
CA GLY A 237 -13.21 5.17 7.67
C GLY A 237 -13.01 5.67 9.10
N LEU A 238 -11.80 5.70 9.59
CA LEU A 238 -11.47 6.27 10.91
C LEU A 238 -11.75 7.77 10.98
N LEU A 239 -11.44 8.52 9.92
CA LEU A 239 -11.77 9.95 9.83
C LEU A 239 -13.29 10.19 9.81
N HIS A 240 -14.04 9.34 9.11
CA HIS A 240 -15.51 9.39 9.15
C HIS A 240 -16.02 9.14 10.58
N ARG A 241 -15.54 8.08 11.21
CA ARG A 241 -15.89 7.74 12.60
C ARG A 241 -15.54 8.86 13.58
N GLU A 242 -14.38 9.50 13.44
CA GLU A 242 -13.98 10.62 14.28
C GLU A 242 -14.95 11.82 14.16
N ARG A 243 -15.44 12.08 12.95
CA ARG A 243 -16.35 13.22 12.68
C ARG A 243 -17.81 12.97 13.04
N THR A 244 -18.27 11.72 12.93
CA THR A 244 -19.69 11.37 13.05
C THR A 244 -20.01 10.54 14.28
N GLY A 245 -19.03 9.87 14.87
CA GLY A 245 -19.21 8.85 15.89
C GLY A 245 -19.68 7.49 15.33
N GLU A 246 -19.80 7.36 14.01
CA GLU A 246 -20.37 6.17 13.36
C GLU A 246 -19.30 5.37 12.63
N GLY A 247 -19.24 4.06 12.89
CA GLY A 247 -18.49 3.10 12.09
C GLY A 247 -19.26 2.72 10.82
N GLN A 248 -18.58 1.96 9.94
CA GLN A 248 -19.17 1.51 8.69
C GLN A 248 -18.53 0.21 8.19
N PHE A 249 -19.26 -0.48 7.27
CA PHE A 249 -18.70 -1.54 6.45
C PHE A 249 -17.97 -0.95 5.25
N ILE A 250 -16.76 -1.42 5.02
CA ILE A 250 -15.92 -1.05 3.86
C ILE A 250 -15.51 -2.32 3.16
N GLU A 251 -15.85 -2.46 1.89
CA GLU A 251 -15.35 -3.53 1.04
C GLU A 251 -14.20 -3.00 0.17
N VAL A 252 -13.12 -3.78 0.08
CA VAL A 252 -11.95 -3.46 -0.75
C VAL A 252 -11.73 -4.64 -1.70
N PRO A 253 -12.36 -4.63 -2.89
CA PRO A 253 -12.25 -5.72 -3.84
C PRO A 253 -11.00 -5.57 -4.72
N MET A 254 -10.17 -6.63 -4.77
CA MET A 254 -8.89 -6.61 -5.50
C MET A 254 -9.05 -6.35 -6.99
N LEU A 255 -10.05 -6.98 -7.62
CA LEU A 255 -10.25 -6.84 -9.06
C LEU A 255 -10.56 -5.39 -9.43
N GLU A 256 -11.49 -4.76 -8.73
CA GLU A 256 -11.88 -3.38 -8.98
C GLU A 256 -10.76 -2.40 -8.66
N CYS A 257 -10.05 -2.61 -7.55
CA CYS A 257 -8.86 -1.82 -7.21
C CYS A 257 -7.79 -1.92 -8.30
N MET A 258 -7.48 -3.14 -8.73
CA MET A 258 -6.44 -3.36 -9.73
C MET A 258 -6.86 -2.89 -11.13
N THR A 259 -8.13 -3.07 -11.51
CA THR A 259 -8.69 -2.55 -12.76
C THR A 259 -8.65 -1.02 -12.79
N SER A 260 -9.05 -0.38 -11.68
CA SER A 260 -8.95 1.07 -11.54
C SER A 260 -7.51 1.55 -11.69
N PHE A 261 -6.55 0.88 -11.02
CA PHE A 261 -5.12 1.19 -11.13
C PHE A 261 -4.60 1.02 -12.56
N THR A 262 -4.96 -0.07 -13.24
CA THR A 262 -4.52 -0.35 -14.62
C THR A 262 -5.09 0.65 -15.62
N LEU A 263 -6.34 1.09 -15.44
CA LEU A 263 -7.05 1.91 -16.41
C LEU A 263 -6.91 3.42 -16.21
N VAL A 264 -6.15 3.89 -15.19
CA VAL A 264 -5.93 5.35 -15.00
C VAL A 264 -5.46 6.02 -16.29
N GLU A 265 -4.50 5.43 -17.00
CA GLU A 265 -4.03 5.91 -18.30
C GLU A 265 -4.45 5.03 -19.47
N HIS A 266 -4.73 3.74 -19.22
CA HIS A 266 -4.99 2.77 -20.29
C HIS A 266 -6.46 2.70 -20.71
N LEU A 267 -7.39 3.35 -20.01
CA LEU A 267 -8.74 3.61 -20.52
C LEU A 267 -8.67 4.48 -21.78
N TYR A 268 -7.74 5.43 -21.81
CA TYR A 268 -7.29 6.27 -22.91
C TYR A 268 -8.45 6.82 -23.78
N ASP A 269 -8.51 6.45 -25.09
CA ASP A 269 -9.54 6.91 -26.02
C ASP A 269 -10.94 6.34 -25.73
N HIS A 270 -11.03 5.32 -24.89
CA HIS A 270 -12.28 4.76 -24.37
C HIS A 270 -12.83 5.52 -23.15
N ALA A 271 -12.13 6.56 -22.68
CA ALA A 271 -12.70 7.49 -21.70
C ALA A 271 -13.83 8.37 -22.27
N PHE A 272 -13.99 8.39 -23.61
CA PHE A 272 -15.07 9.07 -24.31
C PHE A 272 -16.19 8.11 -24.67
N ASP A 273 -17.43 8.59 -24.73
CA ASP A 273 -18.61 7.85 -25.19
C ASP A 273 -19.29 8.60 -26.35
N PRO A 274 -19.28 8.11 -27.57
CA PRO A 274 -18.62 6.87 -28.01
C PRO A 274 -17.08 6.97 -27.99
N PRO A 275 -16.38 5.83 -27.93
CA PRO A 275 -14.92 5.81 -27.97
C PRO A 275 -14.37 6.44 -29.27
N ILE A 276 -13.24 7.16 -29.14
CA ILE A 276 -12.63 7.87 -30.28
C ILE A 276 -11.37 7.20 -30.83
N GLY A 277 -10.91 6.09 -30.23
CA GLY A 277 -9.72 5.38 -30.67
C GLY A 277 -9.48 4.08 -29.89
N GLN A 278 -8.25 3.83 -29.47
CA GLN A 278 -7.79 2.55 -28.95
C GLN A 278 -7.74 2.51 -27.42
N TRP A 279 -7.75 1.28 -26.86
CA TRP A 279 -7.29 1.01 -25.50
C TRP A 279 -5.79 1.18 -25.40
N ALA A 280 -5.32 1.47 -24.23
CA ALA A 280 -3.93 1.66 -23.83
C ALA A 280 -3.28 2.96 -24.35
N TYR A 281 -2.60 3.63 -23.47
CA TYR A 281 -1.85 4.85 -23.77
C TYR A 281 -0.60 4.51 -24.59
N GLN A 282 -0.62 4.81 -25.88
CA GLN A 282 0.38 4.40 -26.86
C GLN A 282 1.80 4.90 -26.54
N ARG A 283 1.92 6.02 -25.86
CA ARG A 283 3.22 6.52 -25.44
C ARG A 283 3.85 5.64 -24.33
N VAL A 284 3.04 4.95 -23.54
CA VAL A 284 3.47 4.03 -22.48
C VAL A 284 3.57 2.61 -22.99
N ALA A 285 2.54 2.14 -23.68
CA ALA A 285 2.51 0.84 -24.35
C ALA A 285 3.34 0.88 -25.65
N ASN A 286 4.66 0.98 -25.52
CA ASN A 286 5.59 1.17 -26.63
C ASN A 286 6.84 0.31 -26.43
N PRO A 287 7.24 -0.52 -27.40
CA PRO A 287 8.38 -1.45 -27.27
C PRO A 287 9.72 -0.74 -27.01
N ASN A 288 9.84 0.49 -27.46
CA ASN A 288 11.04 1.29 -27.31
C ASN A 288 11.05 2.16 -26.04
N ARG A 289 9.96 2.19 -25.25
CA ARG A 289 9.91 2.84 -23.93
C ARG A 289 10.41 1.88 -22.85
N ARG A 290 11.69 1.80 -22.68
CA ARG A 290 12.37 0.89 -21.76
C ARG A 290 13.66 1.54 -21.25
N PRO A 291 14.32 0.99 -20.23
CA PRO A 291 15.71 1.36 -19.95
C PRO A 291 16.57 1.16 -21.20
N TYR A 292 17.34 2.17 -21.55
CA TYR A 292 18.17 2.16 -22.76
C TYR A 292 19.54 1.58 -22.46
N GLN A 293 20.03 0.73 -23.36
CA GLN A 293 21.37 0.17 -23.26
C GLN A 293 22.42 1.24 -23.51
N THR A 294 23.48 1.22 -22.70
CA THR A 294 24.74 1.99 -22.86
C THR A 294 25.87 1.05 -23.20
N LYS A 295 27.10 1.55 -23.31
CA LYS A 295 28.27 0.68 -23.54
C LYS A 295 28.53 -0.33 -22.43
N ASP A 296 28.13 -0.02 -21.19
CA ASP A 296 28.50 -0.76 -19.99
C ASP A 296 27.32 -1.07 -19.05
N GLY A 297 26.08 -0.82 -19.50
CA GLY A 297 24.90 -1.07 -18.67
C GLY A 297 23.63 -0.51 -19.26
N TYR A 298 22.76 0.05 -18.40
CA TYR A 298 21.47 0.61 -18.80
C TYR A 298 21.18 1.91 -18.05
N ILE A 299 20.46 2.81 -18.73
CA ILE A 299 19.93 4.05 -18.14
C ILE A 299 18.42 4.15 -18.33
N GLY A 300 17.69 4.60 -17.31
CA GLY A 300 16.38 5.20 -17.44
C GLY A 300 16.57 6.65 -17.92
N LEU A 301 16.00 6.99 -19.06
CA LEU A 301 16.15 8.30 -19.67
C LEU A 301 14.80 8.74 -20.27
N LEU A 302 14.36 9.95 -19.95
CA LEU A 302 13.10 10.48 -20.46
C LEU A 302 13.17 12.02 -20.66
N PRO A 303 13.72 12.52 -21.78
CA PRO A 303 13.47 13.90 -22.16
C PRO A 303 11.98 14.13 -22.39
N TYR A 304 11.44 15.23 -21.88
CA TYR A 304 9.99 15.46 -21.93
C TYR A 304 9.62 16.73 -22.71
N THR A 305 10.30 17.81 -22.44
CA THR A 305 10.08 19.10 -23.11
C THR A 305 10.87 19.22 -24.42
N ASP A 306 10.44 20.11 -25.32
CA ASP A 306 11.15 20.40 -26.58
C ASP A 306 12.62 20.73 -26.29
N LYS A 307 12.85 21.63 -25.33
CA LYS A 307 14.21 22.00 -24.90
C LYS A 307 15.05 20.79 -24.44
N GLN A 308 14.44 19.84 -23.71
CA GLN A 308 15.19 18.67 -23.26
C GLN A 308 15.52 17.71 -24.40
N TRP A 309 14.66 17.59 -25.40
CA TRP A 309 14.94 16.82 -26.61
C TRP A 309 16.10 17.46 -27.42
N ASP A 310 16.04 18.77 -27.64
CA ASP A 310 17.11 19.50 -28.36
C ASP A 310 18.44 19.36 -27.61
N GLN A 311 18.44 19.53 -26.30
CA GLN A 311 19.63 19.39 -25.47
C GLN A 311 20.18 17.97 -25.44
N PHE A 312 19.31 16.94 -25.40
CA PHE A 312 19.74 15.55 -25.44
C PHE A 312 20.46 15.22 -26.76
N PHE A 313 19.84 15.57 -27.90
CA PHE A 313 20.45 15.29 -29.19
C PHE A 313 21.68 16.17 -29.46
N ALA A 314 21.73 17.38 -28.91
CA ALA A 314 22.95 18.18 -28.93
C ALA A 314 24.10 17.51 -28.13
N ALA A 315 23.82 17.03 -26.92
CA ALA A 315 24.79 16.29 -26.09
C ALA A 315 25.23 14.98 -26.76
N ALA A 316 24.37 14.40 -27.58
CA ALA A 316 24.68 13.23 -28.43
C ALA A 316 25.48 13.55 -29.69
N GLY A 317 25.72 14.82 -30.01
CA GLY A 317 26.36 15.25 -31.24
C GLY A 317 25.45 15.24 -32.47
N MET A 318 24.14 15.24 -32.29
CA MET A 318 23.12 15.10 -33.33
C MET A 318 22.20 16.33 -33.48
N ALA A 319 22.60 17.49 -32.98
CA ALA A 319 21.76 18.70 -32.98
C ALA A 319 21.22 19.08 -34.36
N GLU A 320 22.08 19.01 -35.40
CA GLU A 320 21.71 19.39 -36.76
C GLU A 320 20.73 18.39 -37.40
N SER A 321 21.00 17.08 -37.28
CA SER A 321 20.16 16.04 -37.87
C SER A 321 18.79 15.97 -37.19
N PHE A 322 18.75 16.07 -35.87
CA PHE A 322 17.51 16.08 -35.10
C PHE A 322 16.67 17.34 -35.39
N GLY A 323 17.29 18.53 -35.36
CA GLY A 323 16.59 19.80 -35.60
C GLY A 323 16.05 19.99 -37.04
N LYS A 324 16.55 19.21 -38.00
CA LYS A 324 16.07 19.21 -39.40
C LYS A 324 15.03 18.12 -39.68
N ASP A 325 14.82 17.19 -38.75
CA ASP A 325 13.89 16.08 -38.96
C ASP A 325 12.41 16.53 -38.73
N PRO A 326 11.59 16.55 -39.79
CA PRO A 326 10.20 17.03 -39.67
C PRO A 326 9.34 16.16 -38.75
N ARG A 327 9.72 14.90 -38.50
CA ARG A 327 9.01 13.99 -37.59
C ARG A 327 9.09 14.45 -36.14
N PHE A 328 10.09 15.27 -35.78
CA PHE A 328 10.38 15.65 -34.40
C PHE A 328 10.28 17.15 -34.15
N SER A 329 9.67 17.91 -35.09
CA SER A 329 9.62 19.39 -35.08
C SER A 329 8.92 19.99 -33.86
N ASP A 330 7.90 19.33 -33.32
CA ASP A 330 7.11 19.81 -32.18
C ASP A 330 6.52 18.65 -31.38
N TYR A 331 5.93 18.98 -30.22
CA TYR A 331 5.37 17.99 -29.30
C TYR A 331 4.32 17.09 -29.94
N ALA A 332 3.39 17.66 -30.73
CA ALA A 332 2.30 16.89 -31.33
C ALA A 332 2.80 15.95 -32.42
N THR A 333 3.74 16.43 -33.25
CA THR A 333 4.37 15.64 -34.34
C THR A 333 5.24 14.53 -33.75
N ARG A 334 6.03 14.82 -32.74
CA ARG A 334 6.79 13.79 -32.00
C ARG A 334 5.88 12.72 -31.39
N GLY A 335 4.71 13.11 -30.89
CA GLY A 335 3.72 12.16 -30.37
C GLY A 335 3.30 11.11 -31.40
N LYS A 336 3.16 11.50 -32.66
CA LYS A 336 2.80 10.58 -33.78
C LYS A 336 3.96 9.64 -34.16
N HIS A 337 5.20 10.09 -33.96
CA HIS A 337 6.43 9.36 -34.30
C HIS A 337 7.22 8.91 -33.04
N ILE A 338 6.49 8.70 -31.93
CA ILE A 338 7.13 8.44 -30.64
C ILE A 338 7.91 7.12 -30.61
N GLN A 339 7.48 6.13 -31.39
CA GLN A 339 8.15 4.85 -31.48
C GLN A 339 9.51 4.98 -32.15
N GLU A 340 9.56 5.72 -33.26
CA GLU A 340 10.79 6.00 -33.99
C GLU A 340 11.76 6.85 -33.14
N LEU A 341 11.23 7.85 -32.44
CA LEU A 341 12.02 8.70 -31.56
C LEU A 341 12.67 7.90 -30.43
N TYR A 342 11.92 7.05 -29.73
CA TYR A 342 12.46 6.19 -28.68
C TYR A 342 13.44 5.13 -29.24
N GLY A 343 13.23 4.65 -30.47
CA GLY A 343 14.19 3.80 -31.18
C GLY A 343 15.52 4.50 -31.38
N LEU A 344 15.48 5.75 -31.90
CA LEU A 344 16.67 6.57 -32.09
C LEU A 344 17.40 6.85 -30.77
N VAL A 345 16.69 7.11 -29.69
CA VAL A 345 17.30 7.24 -28.35
C VAL A 345 18.07 5.96 -27.98
N GLY A 346 17.46 4.79 -28.23
CA GLY A 346 18.09 3.49 -27.94
C GLY A 346 19.37 3.24 -28.74
N GLU A 347 19.47 3.73 -29.98
CA GLU A 347 20.68 3.66 -30.78
C GLU A 347 21.75 4.61 -30.25
N VAL A 348 21.35 5.84 -29.96
CA VAL A 348 22.26 6.90 -29.51
C VAL A 348 22.87 6.58 -28.15
N THR A 349 22.11 6.03 -27.23
CA THR A 349 22.60 5.74 -25.87
C THR A 349 23.73 4.71 -25.83
N GLN A 350 23.83 3.84 -26.83
CA GLN A 350 24.92 2.86 -26.95
C GLN A 350 26.28 3.49 -27.30
N THR A 351 26.33 4.78 -27.64
CA THR A 351 27.56 5.47 -28.03
C THR A 351 28.46 5.87 -26.87
N LYS A 352 27.95 5.88 -25.64
CA LYS A 352 28.69 6.29 -24.44
C LYS A 352 28.42 5.32 -23.27
N THR A 353 29.28 5.39 -22.26
CA THR A 353 29.08 4.67 -21.00
C THR A 353 27.93 5.27 -20.19
N THR A 354 27.43 4.52 -19.25
CA THR A 354 26.40 4.96 -18.29
C THR A 354 26.86 6.25 -17.57
N GLN A 355 28.10 6.29 -17.09
CA GLN A 355 28.60 7.44 -16.36
C GLN A 355 28.74 8.68 -17.25
N GLU A 356 29.25 8.53 -18.46
CA GLU A 356 29.35 9.64 -19.43
C GLU A 356 27.96 10.24 -19.72
N TRP A 357 26.91 9.44 -19.86
CA TRP A 357 25.53 9.93 -20.02
C TRP A 357 25.03 10.67 -18.80
N LEU A 358 25.27 10.15 -17.60
CA LEU A 358 24.86 10.82 -16.36
C LEU A 358 25.52 12.18 -16.21
N ASP A 359 26.82 12.27 -16.48
CA ASP A 359 27.61 13.51 -16.37
C ASP A 359 27.20 14.56 -17.40
N LEU A 360 26.80 14.13 -18.60
CA LEU A 360 26.31 15.02 -19.65
C LEU A 360 24.89 15.53 -19.40
N LEU A 361 23.99 14.67 -18.94
CA LEU A 361 22.55 14.97 -18.94
C LEU A 361 22.03 15.57 -17.63
N LYS A 362 22.61 15.18 -16.49
CA LYS A 362 22.19 15.75 -15.19
C LYS A 362 22.32 17.27 -15.10
N PRO A 363 23.46 17.90 -15.55
CA PRO A 363 23.59 19.36 -15.53
C PRO A 363 22.57 20.08 -16.41
N LEU A 364 22.04 19.40 -17.44
CA LEU A 364 21.01 19.90 -18.34
C LEU A 364 19.58 19.74 -17.78
N SER A 365 19.45 19.19 -16.56
CA SER A 365 18.17 18.84 -15.97
C SER A 365 17.31 17.92 -16.82
N ILE A 366 17.94 17.04 -17.58
CA ILE A 366 17.28 15.95 -18.32
C ILE A 366 17.11 14.77 -17.35
N PRO A 367 15.88 14.24 -17.17
CA PRO A 367 15.67 13.09 -16.31
C PRO A 367 16.46 11.87 -16.78
N VAL A 368 17.46 11.47 -16.02
CA VAL A 368 18.32 10.33 -16.29
C VAL A 368 18.79 9.68 -15.00
N VAL A 369 18.71 8.34 -14.96
CA VAL A 369 19.20 7.53 -13.83
C VAL A 369 19.88 6.27 -14.34
N ARG A 370 20.82 5.72 -13.57
CA ARG A 370 21.33 4.37 -13.78
C ARG A 370 20.18 3.38 -13.48
N THR A 371 20.00 2.36 -14.31
CA THR A 371 19.09 1.27 -13.99
C THR A 371 19.71 0.40 -12.90
N ALA A 372 19.10 0.37 -11.74
CA ALA A 372 19.54 -0.43 -10.61
C ALA A 372 19.16 -1.91 -10.77
N ARG A 373 19.99 -2.80 -10.25
CA ARG A 373 19.65 -4.20 -9.99
C ARG A 373 19.07 -4.31 -8.59
N LEU A 374 18.31 -5.36 -8.29
CA LEU A 374 17.80 -5.60 -6.94
C LEU A 374 18.93 -5.69 -5.90
N ASP A 375 20.02 -6.34 -6.27
CA ASP A 375 21.19 -6.54 -5.41
C ASP A 375 21.93 -5.23 -5.06
N ASP A 376 21.79 -4.19 -5.89
CA ASP A 376 22.45 -2.92 -5.72
C ASP A 376 21.68 -1.95 -4.79
N LEU A 377 20.40 -2.22 -4.54
CA LEU A 377 19.52 -1.29 -3.79
C LEU A 377 19.98 -1.00 -2.36
N PRO A 378 20.50 -1.98 -1.57
CA PRO A 378 20.98 -1.69 -0.22
C PRO A 378 22.16 -0.71 -0.19
N ASP A 379 22.96 -0.67 -1.26
CA ASP A 379 24.15 0.17 -1.41
C ASP A 379 23.90 1.41 -2.28
N ASP A 380 22.65 1.64 -2.71
CA ASP A 380 22.29 2.84 -3.48
C ASP A 380 22.62 4.11 -2.67
N PRO A 381 23.33 5.09 -3.24
CA PRO A 381 23.76 6.28 -2.50
C PRO A 381 22.62 7.09 -1.89
N HIS A 382 21.47 7.18 -2.57
CA HIS A 382 20.31 7.91 -2.04
C HIS A 382 19.62 7.13 -0.93
N LEU A 383 19.35 5.83 -1.15
CA LEU A 383 18.70 4.96 -0.16
C LEU A 383 19.57 4.83 1.11
N SER A 384 20.89 4.74 0.95
CA SER A 384 21.85 4.76 2.05
C SER A 384 21.83 6.10 2.82
N ALA A 385 21.85 7.23 2.10
CA ALA A 385 21.85 8.56 2.74
C ALA A 385 20.58 8.86 3.52
N VAL A 386 19.42 8.34 3.10
CA VAL A 386 18.15 8.49 3.82
C VAL A 386 17.93 7.39 4.87
N GLY A 387 18.85 6.43 4.99
CA GLY A 387 18.75 5.30 5.91
C GLY A 387 17.53 4.44 5.64
N PHE A 388 17.25 4.15 4.36
CA PHE A 388 16.04 3.40 3.97
C PHE A 388 16.08 1.94 4.42
N PHE A 389 17.25 1.33 4.41
CA PHE A 389 17.47 -0.02 4.91
C PHE A 389 18.09 0.03 6.31
N GLU A 390 17.41 -0.58 7.28
CA GLU A 390 17.83 -0.65 8.68
C GLU A 390 18.16 -2.09 9.06
N ARG A 391 19.31 -2.31 9.71
CA ARG A 391 19.67 -3.60 10.28
C ARG A 391 19.08 -3.70 11.68
N HIS A 392 18.30 -4.73 11.91
CA HIS A 392 17.69 -5.06 13.19
C HIS A 392 18.16 -6.43 13.66
N GLU A 393 18.09 -6.66 14.97
CA GLU A 393 18.34 -7.97 15.59
C GLU A 393 17.01 -8.54 16.05
N HIS A 394 16.55 -9.60 15.40
CA HIS A 394 15.33 -10.29 15.82
C HIS A 394 15.64 -11.27 16.96
N PRO A 395 14.87 -11.26 18.06
CA PRO A 395 15.19 -12.08 19.24
C PRO A 395 15.33 -13.59 18.96
N HIS A 396 14.67 -14.08 17.92
CA HIS A 396 14.63 -15.49 17.58
C HIS A 396 15.25 -15.85 16.22
N ALA A 397 15.30 -14.90 15.28
CA ALA A 397 15.79 -15.16 13.91
C ALA A 397 17.19 -14.58 13.67
N GLY A 398 17.74 -13.81 14.61
CA GLY A 398 19.02 -13.12 14.44
C GLY A 398 18.91 -11.86 13.58
N PRO A 399 20.01 -11.41 12.96
CA PRO A 399 20.05 -10.16 12.21
C PRO A 399 19.17 -10.24 10.94
N TYR A 400 18.40 -9.18 10.70
CA TYR A 400 17.60 -9.04 9.49
C TYR A 400 17.61 -7.60 8.97
N LEU A 401 17.33 -7.44 7.68
CA LEU A 401 17.24 -6.15 7.02
C LEU A 401 15.78 -5.72 6.91
N ALA A 402 15.45 -4.56 7.44
CA ALA A 402 14.12 -3.96 7.35
C ALA A 402 14.13 -2.73 6.44
N MET A 403 13.06 -2.53 5.70
CA MET A 403 12.81 -1.29 4.97
C MET A 403 12.13 -0.30 5.90
N LYS A 404 12.67 0.91 6.02
CA LYS A 404 12.06 2.01 6.77
C LYS A 404 10.69 2.37 6.17
N PRO A 405 9.70 2.79 6.98
CA PRO A 405 8.47 3.35 6.44
C PRO A 405 8.77 4.49 5.46
N PRO A 406 8.28 4.43 4.19
CA PRO A 406 8.73 5.36 3.15
C PRO A 406 8.15 6.77 3.30
N VAL A 407 7.02 6.90 4.01
CA VAL A 407 6.33 8.19 4.21
C VAL A 407 6.80 8.84 5.50
N LYS A 408 7.24 10.10 5.42
CA LYS A 408 7.75 10.87 6.55
C LYS A 408 6.68 11.84 7.06
N PHE A 409 6.20 11.62 8.28
CA PHE A 409 5.37 12.57 9.02
C PHE A 409 6.26 13.39 9.95
N THR A 410 6.22 14.71 9.84
CA THR A 410 7.13 15.59 10.61
C THR A 410 6.73 15.77 12.07
N ALA A 411 5.43 15.79 12.35
CA ALA A 411 4.90 15.97 13.70
C ALA A 411 4.59 14.63 14.41
N SER A 412 4.36 13.56 13.65
CA SER A 412 3.98 12.23 14.14
C SER A 412 4.73 11.14 13.37
N PRO A 413 6.05 10.98 13.60
CA PRO A 413 6.88 10.10 12.78
C PRO A 413 6.47 8.63 12.88
N SER A 414 6.39 7.97 11.72
CA SER A 414 6.26 6.52 11.63
C SER A 414 7.56 5.83 12.04
N ASN A 415 7.46 4.67 12.69
CA ASN A 415 8.64 3.93 13.14
C ASN A 415 8.39 2.41 13.22
N ILE A 416 9.49 1.64 13.28
CA ILE A 416 9.48 0.21 13.60
C ILE A 416 9.64 0.08 15.11
N ARG A 417 8.57 -0.30 15.81
CA ARG A 417 8.53 -0.43 17.27
C ARG A 417 8.67 -1.88 17.74
N ARG A 418 8.22 -2.82 16.90
CA ARG A 418 8.22 -4.25 17.19
C ARG A 418 8.72 -5.04 16.01
N HIS A 419 9.47 -6.08 16.28
CA HIS A 419 9.81 -7.11 15.30
C HIS A 419 8.55 -7.85 14.85
N PRO A 420 8.56 -8.47 13.66
CA PRO A 420 7.50 -9.41 13.25
C PRO A 420 7.40 -10.54 14.30
N PRO A 421 6.21 -10.83 14.82
CA PRO A 421 6.09 -11.76 15.94
C PRO A 421 6.18 -13.22 15.51
N ARG A 422 6.63 -14.09 16.40
CA ARG A 422 6.39 -15.52 16.28
C ARG A 422 4.90 -15.83 16.39
N LEU A 423 4.51 -17.01 15.90
CA LEU A 423 3.12 -17.45 16.01
C LEU A 423 2.68 -17.53 17.47
N GLY A 424 1.66 -16.77 17.83
CA GLY A 424 1.07 -16.74 19.17
C GLY A 424 1.91 -16.07 20.25
N GLU A 425 3.00 -15.37 19.89
CA GLU A 425 3.94 -14.77 20.84
C GLU A 425 3.28 -13.90 21.90
N HIS A 426 2.18 -13.26 21.58
CA HIS A 426 1.50 -12.31 22.47
C HIS A 426 0.15 -12.83 22.99
N THR A 427 -0.13 -14.14 22.83
CA THR A 427 -1.44 -14.70 23.20
C THR A 427 -1.73 -14.49 24.68
N ASP A 428 -0.84 -14.92 25.58
CA ASP A 428 -1.06 -14.83 27.03
C ASP A 428 -1.06 -13.38 27.53
N GLU A 429 -0.24 -12.50 26.92
CA GLU A 429 -0.20 -11.06 27.22
C GLU A 429 -1.57 -10.41 26.91
N VAL A 430 -2.16 -10.70 25.75
CA VAL A 430 -3.46 -10.12 25.33
C VAL A 430 -4.60 -10.69 26.16
N TRP A 431 -4.58 -11.97 26.52
CA TRP A 431 -5.56 -12.54 27.44
C TRP A 431 -5.54 -11.84 28.80
N ALA A 432 -4.36 -11.63 29.36
CA ALA A 432 -4.19 -10.95 30.64
C ALA A 432 -4.65 -9.48 30.57
N GLU A 433 -4.30 -8.77 29.49
CA GLU A 433 -4.67 -7.37 29.25
C GLU A 433 -6.21 -7.20 29.20
N LEU A 434 -6.94 -8.18 28.68
CA LEU A 434 -8.39 -8.17 28.65
C LEU A 434 -9.06 -8.70 29.93
N GLY A 435 -8.27 -9.02 30.96
CA GLY A 435 -8.78 -9.56 32.21
C GLY A 435 -9.35 -10.97 32.11
N LEU A 436 -8.99 -11.70 31.07
CA LEU A 436 -9.46 -13.05 30.79
C LEU A 436 -8.42 -14.09 31.23
N LYS A 437 -8.90 -15.27 31.65
CA LYS A 437 -8.03 -16.42 31.94
C LYS A 437 -8.11 -17.40 30.78
N ARG A 438 -6.96 -17.89 30.35
CA ARG A 438 -6.87 -19.01 29.41
C ARG A 438 -7.10 -20.30 30.18
N ASN A 439 -8.15 -21.05 29.85
CA ASN A 439 -8.43 -22.36 30.43
C ASN A 439 -7.47 -23.43 29.89
#